data_817c347570bc00e4f619a10cb9865ddb
#
_entry.id   817c347570bc00e4f619a10cb9865ddb
#
_cell.length_a   1.000
_cell.length_b   1.000
_cell.length_c   1.000
_cell.angle_alpha   90.00
_cell.angle_beta   90.00
_cell.angle_gamma   90.00
#
_symmetry.space_group_name_H-M   'P 1'
#
loop_
_entity.id
_entity.type
_entity.pdbx_description
1 polymer ?
#
loop_
_entity_poly.entity_id
_entity_poly.type
_entity_poly.pdbx_seq_one_letter_code
_entity_poly.pdbx_strand_id
1 'polypeptide(L)'
;MKNGLILIAFIIICSGCSSDDSGYQPASLSLDIPEIFSNNIIPPVIPTDNPQTAEGVALGKKLFFDGILSSDGSKSCASCHSPQNAFSDNTPTSIGVAGVAGFRNSMPLFNLAWNYNERFTWTGRELSLE
;
A
#
# COMPACT_ATOMS: atom_id res chain seq x y z
N MET A 1 62.90 -9.47 -11.24
CA MET A 1 61.94 -10.53 -10.96
C MET A 1 61.36 -10.32 -9.56
N LYS A 2 60.53 -9.24 -9.34
CA LYS A 2 59.93 -8.94 -8.01
C LYS A 2 58.59 -8.20 -8.08
N ASN A 3 57.76 -8.37 -9.12
CA ASN A 3 56.48 -7.67 -9.25
C ASN A 3 55.26 -8.57 -9.49
N GLY A 4 55.34 -9.87 -9.12
CA GLY A 4 54.26 -10.83 -9.42
C GLY A 4 53.38 -11.24 -8.22
N LEU A 5 53.56 -10.66 -7.01
CA LEU A 5 52.95 -11.20 -5.79
C LEU A 5 51.91 -10.27 -5.11
N ILE A 6 51.55 -9.14 -5.67
CA ILE A 6 50.62 -8.18 -5.03
C ILE A 6 49.20 -8.22 -5.64
N LEU A 7 48.96 -8.97 -6.70
CA LEU A 7 47.69 -8.96 -7.44
C LEU A 7 46.69 -10.06 -7.03
N ILE A 8 47.01 -10.91 -6.08
CA ILE A 8 46.15 -12.04 -5.64
C ILE A 8 45.40 -11.76 -4.31
N ALA A 9 45.75 -10.69 -3.60
CA ALA A 9 45.15 -10.42 -2.28
C ALA A 9 43.85 -9.57 -2.29
N PHE A 10 43.32 -9.19 -3.47
CA PHE A 10 42.18 -8.26 -3.55
C PHE A 10 40.85 -8.90 -4.00
N ILE A 11 40.78 -10.21 -4.18
CA ILE A 11 39.58 -10.89 -4.76
C ILE A 11 38.73 -11.62 -3.70
N ILE A 12 39.02 -11.56 -2.41
CA ILE A 12 38.33 -12.40 -1.40
C ILE A 12 37.40 -11.62 -0.45
N ILE A 13 37.01 -10.36 -0.73
CA ILE A 13 36.17 -9.60 0.19
C ILE A 13 34.75 -9.29 -0.36
N CYS A 14 34.30 -9.92 -1.44
CA CYS A 14 32.96 -9.70 -1.98
C CYS A 14 31.99 -10.90 -1.87
N SER A 15 32.20 -11.83 -0.96
CA SER A 15 31.27 -12.95 -0.75
C SER A 15 30.62 -12.92 0.62
N GLY A 16 30.01 -11.79 0.99
CA GLY A 16 29.36 -11.58 2.29
C GLY A 16 27.97 -10.97 2.21
N CYS A 17 27.28 -11.06 1.08
CA CYS A 17 25.81 -10.90 1.05
C CYS A 17 25.19 -12.29 0.97
N SER A 18 25.19 -13.01 2.09
CA SER A 18 24.16 -14.02 2.27
C SER A 18 22.87 -13.25 2.47
N SER A 19 21.96 -13.27 1.49
CA SER A 19 20.55 -13.05 1.77
C SER A 19 20.18 -14.12 2.80
N ASP A 20 20.01 -13.73 4.05
CA ASP A 20 19.28 -14.53 5.00
C ASP A 20 17.84 -14.64 4.46
N ASP A 21 17.65 -15.59 3.57
CA ASP A 21 16.35 -16.11 3.22
C ASP A 21 15.90 -16.97 4.42
N SER A 22 15.59 -16.26 5.50
CA SER A 22 15.08 -16.82 6.75
C SER A 22 13.66 -17.27 6.49
N GLY A 23 13.37 -18.20 5.66
CA GLY A 23 12.06 -18.85 5.41
C GLY A 23 10.82 -18.18 6.02
N TYR A 24 10.88 -16.83 6.13
CA TYR A 24 9.80 -16.02 6.67
C TYR A 24 8.56 -16.18 5.80
N GLN A 25 7.47 -16.61 6.42
CA GLN A 25 6.17 -16.69 5.76
C GLN A 25 5.24 -15.68 6.41
N PRO A 26 4.71 -14.70 5.64
CA PRO A 26 3.74 -13.75 6.15
C PRO A 26 2.52 -14.45 6.74
N ALA A 27 2.00 -13.96 7.86
CA ALA A 27 0.79 -14.50 8.46
C ALA A 27 -0.43 -14.15 7.59
N SER A 28 -1.09 -15.15 7.03
CA SER A 28 -2.32 -14.95 6.27
C SER A 28 -3.39 -14.30 7.13
N LEU A 29 -4.08 -13.31 6.58
CA LEU A 29 -5.18 -12.60 7.24
C LEU A 29 -6.45 -12.74 6.41
N SER A 30 -7.53 -13.24 7.01
CA SER A 30 -8.86 -13.23 6.42
C SER A 30 -9.65 -12.01 6.89
N LEU A 31 -10.55 -11.51 6.03
CA LEU A 31 -11.51 -10.49 6.43
C LEU A 31 -12.52 -11.08 7.40
N ASP A 32 -12.80 -10.36 8.49
CA ASP A 32 -13.92 -10.68 9.39
C ASP A 32 -15.22 -10.14 8.77
N ILE A 33 -15.91 -10.98 8.05
CA ILE A 33 -17.16 -10.64 7.35
C ILE A 33 -18.33 -11.12 8.18
N PRO A 34 -19.23 -10.22 8.65
CA PRO A 34 -20.42 -10.60 9.39
C PRO A 34 -21.25 -11.65 8.64
N GLU A 35 -21.81 -12.63 9.34
CA GLU A 35 -22.52 -13.76 8.76
C GLU A 35 -23.67 -13.35 7.84
N ILE A 36 -24.38 -12.27 8.17
CA ILE A 36 -25.45 -11.73 7.33
C ILE A 36 -24.95 -11.36 5.92
N PHE A 37 -23.70 -10.95 5.78
CA PHE A 37 -23.12 -10.61 4.47
C PHE A 37 -22.52 -11.86 3.81
N SER A 38 -21.81 -12.70 4.56
CA SER A 38 -21.18 -13.90 3.99
C SER A 38 -22.19 -14.86 3.33
N ASN A 39 -23.44 -14.87 3.80
CA ASN A 39 -24.51 -15.70 3.25
C ASN A 39 -25.32 -15.02 2.13
N ASN A 40 -25.22 -13.71 1.94
CA ASN A 40 -26.13 -12.95 1.07
C ASN A 40 -25.43 -12.14 -0.02
N ILE A 41 -24.13 -11.98 0.06
CA ILE A 41 -23.37 -11.23 -0.96
C ILE A 41 -22.19 -12.06 -1.47
N ILE A 42 -21.77 -11.76 -2.69
CA ILE A 42 -20.57 -12.36 -3.29
C ILE A 42 -19.33 -11.99 -2.42
N PRO A 43 -18.39 -12.92 -2.20
CA PRO A 43 -17.16 -12.61 -1.47
C PRO A 43 -16.38 -11.43 -2.08
N PRO A 44 -15.63 -10.67 -1.28
CA PRO A 44 -14.82 -9.57 -1.80
C PRO A 44 -13.73 -10.06 -2.76
N VAL A 45 -13.36 -9.21 -3.71
CA VAL A 45 -12.25 -9.50 -4.62
C VAL A 45 -10.93 -9.29 -3.88
N ILE A 46 -10.13 -10.34 -3.78
CA ILE A 46 -8.77 -10.29 -3.24
C ILE A 46 -7.81 -10.77 -4.33
N PRO A 47 -6.84 -9.94 -4.76
CA PRO A 47 -5.87 -10.33 -5.77
C PRO A 47 -5.05 -11.55 -5.33
N THR A 48 -4.83 -12.49 -6.23
CA THR A 48 -4.07 -13.72 -5.93
C THR A 48 -2.59 -13.48 -5.81
N ASP A 49 -2.08 -12.45 -6.45
CA ASP A 49 -0.69 -12.00 -6.44
C ASP A 49 -0.39 -10.98 -5.32
N ASN A 50 -1.43 -10.49 -4.63
CA ASN A 50 -1.32 -9.64 -3.45
C ASN A 50 -2.27 -10.13 -2.33
N PRO A 51 -2.02 -11.31 -1.75
CA PRO A 51 -2.88 -11.87 -0.70
C PRO A 51 -2.76 -11.04 0.57
N GLN A 52 -3.85 -10.96 1.33
CA GLN A 52 -3.84 -10.24 2.60
C GLN A 52 -3.01 -10.96 3.65
N THR A 53 -2.11 -10.21 4.29
CA THR A 53 -1.30 -10.68 5.41
C THR A 53 -1.40 -9.71 6.58
N ALA A 54 -1.18 -10.19 7.79
CA ALA A 54 -1.22 -9.36 8.99
C ALA A 54 -0.19 -8.22 8.92
N GLU A 55 1.02 -8.53 8.40
CA GLU A 55 2.11 -7.58 8.23
C GLU A 55 1.80 -6.56 7.13
N GLY A 56 1.23 -7.02 6.01
CA GLY A 56 0.83 -6.14 4.91
C GLY A 56 -0.24 -5.14 5.35
N VAL A 57 -1.25 -5.60 6.08
CA VAL A 57 -2.30 -4.73 6.65
C VAL A 57 -1.71 -3.77 7.69
N ALA A 58 -0.80 -4.22 8.55
CA ALA A 58 -0.14 -3.34 9.52
C ALA A 58 0.71 -2.26 8.83
N LEU A 59 1.45 -2.63 7.78
CA LEU A 59 2.23 -1.70 6.97
C LEU A 59 1.30 -0.70 6.25
N GLY A 60 0.25 -1.18 5.59
CA GLY A 60 -0.72 -0.34 4.89
C GLY A 60 -1.38 0.67 5.83
N LYS A 61 -1.78 0.22 7.03
CA LYS A 61 -2.31 1.11 8.06
C LYS A 61 -1.30 2.18 8.47
N LYS A 62 -0.04 1.83 8.67
CA LYS A 62 1.01 2.80 8.99
C LYS A 62 1.17 3.82 7.86
N LEU A 63 1.32 3.36 6.62
CA LEU A 63 1.49 4.22 5.45
C LEU A 63 0.29 5.15 5.22
N PHE A 64 -0.91 4.68 5.51
CA PHE A 64 -2.14 5.49 5.37
C PHE A 64 -2.12 6.76 6.22
N PHE A 65 -1.52 6.72 7.41
CA PHE A 65 -1.41 7.87 8.32
C PHE A 65 -0.06 8.59 8.24
N ASP A 66 0.92 8.02 7.52
CA ASP A 66 2.27 8.58 7.41
C ASP A 66 2.39 9.46 6.17
N GLY A 67 3.05 10.61 6.30
CA GLY A 67 3.33 11.51 5.18
C GLY A 67 4.47 11.07 4.25
N ILE A 68 5.15 9.94 4.54
CA ILE A 68 6.37 9.52 3.83
C ILE A 68 6.18 9.34 2.32
N LEU A 69 4.96 9.04 1.88
CA LEU A 69 4.63 8.88 0.45
C LEU A 69 4.34 10.23 -0.25
N SER A 70 4.29 11.33 0.51
CA SER A 70 4.11 12.67 -0.04
C SER A 70 5.46 13.25 -0.47
N SER A 71 5.48 14.03 -1.53
CA SER A 71 6.69 14.64 -2.07
C SER A 71 7.43 15.58 -1.09
N ASP A 72 6.70 16.15 -0.13
CA ASP A 72 7.23 17.04 0.91
C ASP A 72 6.93 16.56 2.34
N GLY A 73 6.36 15.37 2.50
CA GLY A 73 5.97 14.81 3.80
C GLY A 73 4.75 15.47 4.45
N SER A 74 4.11 16.46 3.82
CA SER A 74 3.02 17.24 4.42
C SER A 74 1.65 16.58 4.36
N LYS A 75 1.48 15.55 3.53
CA LYS A 75 0.20 14.88 3.30
C LYS A 75 0.32 13.37 3.50
N SER A 76 -0.64 12.81 4.19
CA SER A 76 -0.88 11.36 4.21
C SER A 76 -2.18 11.04 3.48
N CYS A 77 -2.46 9.76 3.22
CA CYS A 77 -3.76 9.35 2.67
C CYS A 77 -4.90 9.83 3.60
N ALA A 78 -4.73 9.72 4.93
CA ALA A 78 -5.70 10.15 5.93
C ALA A 78 -5.96 11.67 5.90
N SER A 79 -5.08 12.48 5.31
CA SER A 79 -5.30 13.93 5.17
C SER A 79 -6.52 14.26 4.30
N CYS A 80 -6.85 13.38 3.32
CA CYS A 80 -7.99 13.53 2.42
C CYS A 80 -9.02 12.41 2.62
N HIS A 81 -8.63 11.27 3.19
CA HIS A 81 -9.51 10.14 3.46
C HIS A 81 -9.64 9.92 4.97
N SER A 82 -10.22 10.91 5.66
CA SER A 82 -10.33 10.90 7.12
C SER A 82 -11.33 9.83 7.59
N PRO A 83 -10.95 8.96 8.54
CA PRO A 83 -11.87 7.98 9.13
C PRO A 83 -13.13 8.61 9.73
N GLN A 84 -13.03 9.81 10.30
CA GLN A 84 -14.15 10.54 10.90
C GLN A 84 -15.19 10.99 9.86
N ASN A 85 -14.79 11.07 8.59
CA ASN A 85 -15.62 11.48 7.46
C ASN A 85 -15.92 10.31 6.51
N ALA A 86 -16.06 9.10 7.03
CA ALA A 86 -16.24 7.87 6.23
C ALA A 86 -15.12 7.68 5.20
N PHE A 87 -13.89 7.96 5.57
CA PHE A 87 -12.70 7.91 4.70
C PHE A 87 -12.79 8.82 3.47
N SER A 88 -13.48 9.94 3.60
CA SER A 88 -13.54 11.03 2.63
C SER A 88 -13.06 12.34 3.30
N ASP A 89 -13.22 13.48 2.63
CA ASP A 89 -13.07 14.81 3.25
C ASP A 89 -14.42 15.56 3.24
N ASN A 90 -14.50 16.67 4.01
CA ASN A 90 -15.68 17.52 4.09
C ASN A 90 -15.53 18.78 3.25
N THR A 91 -14.68 18.78 2.24
CA THR A 91 -14.42 19.92 1.39
C THR A 91 -14.91 19.68 -0.03
N PRO A 92 -15.34 20.70 -0.76
CA PRO A 92 -15.73 20.54 -2.16
C PRO A 92 -14.60 20.05 -3.06
N THR A 93 -13.37 20.36 -2.67
CA THR A 93 -12.13 19.92 -3.35
C THR A 93 -11.07 19.60 -2.31
N SER A 94 -10.36 18.50 -2.48
CA SER A 94 -9.24 18.14 -1.62
C SER A 94 -8.05 19.08 -1.82
N ILE A 95 -7.32 19.37 -0.74
CA ILE A 95 -6.13 20.22 -0.77
C ILE A 95 -4.90 19.34 -0.74
N GLY A 96 -4.15 19.35 -1.84
CA GLY A 96 -2.92 18.60 -2.02
C GLY A 96 -1.68 19.25 -1.39
N VAL A 97 -0.53 18.78 -1.83
CA VAL A 97 0.79 19.30 -1.46
C VAL A 97 0.89 20.80 -1.82
N ALA A 98 1.64 21.56 -1.03
CA ALA A 98 1.80 23.02 -1.19
C ALA A 98 0.47 23.79 -1.21
N GLY A 99 -0.60 23.25 -0.66
CA GLY A 99 -1.91 23.92 -0.60
C GLY A 99 -2.64 23.98 -1.94
N VAL A 100 -2.21 23.23 -2.95
CA VAL A 100 -2.87 23.21 -4.27
C VAL A 100 -4.18 22.48 -4.18
N ALA A 101 -5.29 23.12 -4.55
CA ALA A 101 -6.60 22.52 -4.58
C ALA A 101 -6.74 21.58 -5.78
N GLY A 102 -7.32 20.42 -5.54
CA GLY A 102 -7.76 19.50 -6.59
C GLY A 102 -9.03 20.00 -7.29
N PHE A 103 -9.50 19.24 -8.26
CA PHE A 103 -10.74 19.57 -9.00
C PHE A 103 -11.99 18.93 -8.39
N ARG A 104 -11.82 18.01 -7.44
CA ARG A 104 -12.90 17.23 -6.82
C ARG A 104 -12.58 16.93 -5.37
N ASN A 105 -13.59 16.56 -4.59
CA ASN A 105 -13.40 16.01 -3.25
C ASN A 105 -12.86 14.58 -3.30
N SER A 106 -12.35 14.11 -2.16
CA SER A 106 -11.92 12.73 -2.00
C SER A 106 -13.12 11.78 -2.00
N MET A 107 -12.99 10.70 -2.74
CA MET A 107 -13.97 9.60 -2.72
C MET A 107 -13.84 8.83 -1.40
N PRO A 108 -14.95 8.32 -0.84
CA PRO A 108 -14.89 7.45 0.32
C PRO A 108 -14.18 6.12 -0.01
N LEU A 109 -13.39 5.61 0.93
CA LEU A 109 -12.63 4.37 0.78
C LEU A 109 -13.25 3.16 1.50
N PHE A 110 -14.55 3.17 1.75
CA PHE A 110 -15.23 2.02 2.37
C PHE A 110 -15.74 1.03 1.31
N ASN A 111 -15.77 -0.25 1.65
CA ASN A 111 -16.31 -1.34 0.82
C ASN A 111 -15.66 -1.50 -0.57
N LEU A 112 -14.44 -1.01 -0.77
CA LEU A 112 -13.77 -1.09 -2.08
C LEU A 112 -13.50 -2.53 -2.52
N ALA A 113 -13.32 -3.46 -1.60
CA ALA A 113 -13.12 -4.88 -1.90
C ALA A 113 -14.35 -5.53 -2.60
N TRP A 114 -15.53 -4.90 -2.52
CA TRP A 114 -16.76 -5.34 -3.21
C TRP A 114 -17.03 -4.56 -4.49
N ASN A 115 -16.05 -3.80 -5.00
CA ASN A 115 -16.22 -3.09 -6.27
C ASN A 115 -15.93 -4.02 -7.46
N TYR A 116 -16.88 -4.87 -7.80
CA TYR A 116 -16.76 -5.81 -8.92
C TYR A 116 -16.72 -5.17 -10.31
N ASN A 117 -17.00 -3.88 -10.41
CA ASN A 117 -16.91 -3.17 -11.68
C ASN A 117 -15.46 -2.85 -12.05
N GLU A 118 -14.51 -3.07 -11.12
CA GLU A 118 -13.07 -2.81 -11.32
C GLU A 118 -12.79 -1.42 -11.90
N ARG A 119 -13.54 -0.43 -11.43
CA ARG A 119 -13.42 0.96 -11.84
C ARG A 119 -13.29 1.83 -10.61
N PHE A 120 -12.12 2.41 -10.45
CA PHE A 120 -11.78 3.26 -9.33
C PHE A 120 -11.62 4.71 -9.77
N THR A 121 -11.55 5.63 -8.82
CA THR A 121 -11.54 7.08 -9.02
C THR A 121 -12.82 7.64 -9.65
N TRP A 122 -13.00 8.95 -9.58
CA TRP A 122 -14.17 9.65 -10.15
C TRP A 122 -14.34 9.45 -11.66
N THR A 123 -13.27 9.16 -12.36
CA THR A 123 -13.26 8.97 -13.81
C THR A 123 -13.37 7.50 -14.21
N GLY A 124 -13.28 6.57 -13.26
CA GLY A 124 -13.21 5.14 -13.53
C GLY A 124 -11.99 4.74 -14.39
N ARG A 125 -10.92 5.55 -14.33
CA ARG A 125 -9.71 5.31 -15.13
C ARG A 125 -8.85 4.19 -14.55
N GLU A 126 -8.75 4.15 -13.22
CA GLU A 126 -7.95 3.14 -12.53
C GLU A 126 -8.73 1.82 -12.48
N LEU A 127 -8.08 0.74 -12.86
CA LEU A 127 -8.68 -0.60 -12.98
C LEU A 127 -8.28 -1.54 -11.85
N SER A 128 -7.34 -1.14 -10.99
CA SER A 128 -6.94 -1.86 -9.79
C SER A 128 -6.61 -0.89 -8.66
N LEU A 129 -6.39 -1.41 -7.46
CA LEU A 129 -5.92 -0.66 -6.29
C LEU A 129 -4.40 -0.87 -6.06
N GLU A 130 -3.75 -1.70 -6.85
CA GLU A 130 -2.31 -1.93 -6.85
C GLU A 130 -1.55 -0.96 -7.74
#